data_d04dbd8979e99436e902d1496dd2af2f
#
_entry.id   d04dbd8979e99436e902d1496dd2af2f
#
_cell.length_a   1.000
_cell.length_b   1.000
_cell.length_c   1.000
_cell.angle_alpha   90.00
_cell.angle_beta   90.00
_cell.angle_gamma   90.00
#
_symmetry.space_group_name_H-M   'P 1'
#
loop_
_entity.id
_entity.type
_entity.pdbx_description
1 polymer ?
#
loop_
_entity_poly.entity_id
_entity_poly.type
_entity_poly.pdbx_seq_one_letter_code
_entity_poly.pdbx_strand_id
1 'polypeptide(L)'
;MCYPWRVLAVDPLRVSCCPAIQLRNSRVYKLSYLFLQLVMKDSESGIIHVPFEVMVRVFRQVLERNGFSREKAEICASIFARNSLEGTNSHGVNRFPRFVRYIRAGYVKPQAEPELVHASGAVEQWNGCLGPGPLNAVLATRRSTELASLNGIGLVGLANTNHWMRGGTYGWQAAKAGFIFMGWTNTTPNMPAWGGKNPKLGNNPLVVAIPFENEAVVLDMAMSQYSFGSMENKKLSGRKLPTPGGYDPKGNLTDDPGLILESWRPLPSGYWKGASLSLVLDMLAAILSGGLATREIGTKEEEYGVSQVFIAISPSHLTNFSSLDKILRDIIDDLKTSEPVPGAGAIRYPGERTQVARRENLKNGIEVNRLIWEEILTF
;
A
#
# COMPACT_ATOMS: atom_id res chain seq x y z
N MET A 1 -0.35 28.79 -19.99
CA MET A 1 -1.49 28.24 -20.74
C MET A 1 -2.08 27.11 -19.93
N CYS A 2 -3.29 27.33 -19.42
CA CYS A 2 -3.98 26.36 -18.55
C CYS A 2 -4.53 25.22 -19.40
N TYR A 3 -4.09 23.98 -19.15
CA TYR A 3 -4.75 22.80 -19.69
C TYR A 3 -5.62 22.16 -18.61
N PRO A 4 -6.89 21.87 -18.92
CA PRO A 4 -7.82 21.28 -17.96
C PRO A 4 -7.53 19.80 -17.72
N TRP A 5 -7.77 19.35 -16.52
CA TRP A 5 -7.69 18.00 -16.00
C TRP A 5 -8.47 17.00 -16.88
N ARG A 6 -7.77 16.17 -17.67
CA ARG A 6 -8.35 14.93 -18.18
C ARG A 6 -7.88 13.79 -17.29
N VAL A 7 -8.74 13.38 -16.40
CA VAL A 7 -8.71 12.08 -15.74
C VAL A 7 -8.82 11.04 -16.85
N LEU A 8 -7.83 10.14 -16.97
CA LEU A 8 -8.00 8.90 -17.74
C LEU A 8 -9.11 8.11 -17.07
N ALA A 9 -10.32 8.22 -17.63
CA ALA A 9 -11.48 7.48 -17.20
C ALA A 9 -11.22 6.00 -17.42
N VAL A 10 -11.23 5.24 -16.33
CA VAL A 10 -11.55 3.83 -16.36
C VAL A 10 -13.00 3.76 -16.82
N ASP A 11 -13.22 3.11 -17.97
CA ASP A 11 -14.50 2.97 -18.65
C ASP A 11 -15.60 2.51 -17.66
N PRO A 12 -16.59 3.34 -17.32
CA PRO A 12 -17.74 2.89 -16.56
C PRO A 12 -18.77 2.41 -17.56
N LEU A 13 -19.17 1.18 -17.46
CA LEU A 13 -20.40 0.66 -18.06
C LEU A 13 -21.49 1.74 -17.96
N ARG A 14 -22.01 2.15 -19.12
CA ARG A 14 -23.08 3.14 -19.28
C ARG A 14 -24.27 2.80 -18.37
N VAL A 15 -24.49 3.64 -17.38
CA VAL A 15 -25.79 3.75 -16.71
C VAL A 15 -26.32 5.12 -17.02
N SER A 16 -27.49 5.12 -17.68
CA SER A 16 -28.24 6.29 -18.13
C SER A 16 -28.53 7.28 -17.01
N CYS A 17 -28.40 8.57 -17.33
CA CYS A 17 -28.80 9.70 -16.51
C CYS A 17 -30.25 9.63 -16.05
N CYS A 18 -30.46 9.74 -14.74
CA CYS A 18 -31.72 10.20 -14.15
C CYS A 18 -31.46 11.40 -13.21
N PRO A 19 -32.38 12.38 -13.14
CA PRO A 19 -32.12 13.71 -12.64
C PRO A 19 -32.01 13.78 -11.10
N ALA A 20 -31.31 14.80 -10.64
CA ALA A 20 -31.09 15.16 -9.25
C ALA A 20 -32.37 15.18 -8.43
N ILE A 21 -32.49 14.28 -7.45
CA ILE A 21 -33.47 14.38 -6.36
C ILE A 21 -32.69 14.69 -5.09
N GLN A 22 -32.81 15.94 -4.62
CA GLN A 22 -32.53 16.32 -3.24
C GLN A 22 -33.50 15.56 -2.33
N LEU A 23 -33.00 14.58 -1.62
CA LEU A 23 -33.73 13.95 -0.51
C LEU A 23 -32.87 14.01 0.76
N ARG A 24 -33.03 15.08 1.54
CA ARG A 24 -32.83 15.07 2.98
C ARG A 24 -33.90 14.15 3.57
N ASN A 25 -33.57 12.88 3.86
CA ASN A 25 -34.45 12.01 4.60
C ASN A 25 -33.64 11.01 5.46
N SER A 26 -33.82 11.13 6.76
CA SER A 26 -33.29 10.23 7.80
C SER A 26 -33.69 8.75 7.61
N ARG A 27 -34.64 8.45 6.75
CA ARG A 27 -35.07 7.09 6.39
C ARG A 27 -34.08 6.35 5.45
N VAL A 28 -33.38 7.05 4.57
CA VAL A 28 -32.39 6.42 3.67
C VAL A 28 -31.15 5.97 4.49
N TYR A 29 -30.78 6.70 5.52
CA TYR A 29 -29.73 6.30 6.45
C TYR A 29 -30.11 5.06 7.28
N LYS A 30 -31.37 4.95 7.70
CA LYS A 30 -31.86 3.75 8.41
C LYS A 30 -31.96 2.53 7.51
N LEU A 31 -32.30 2.69 6.24
CA LEU A 31 -32.36 1.60 5.27
C LEU A 31 -30.98 1.07 4.89
N SER A 32 -29.97 1.93 4.72
CA SER A 32 -28.59 1.50 4.48
C SER A 32 -27.98 0.81 5.72
N TYR A 33 -28.32 1.28 6.91
CA TYR A 33 -27.89 0.65 8.16
C TYR A 33 -28.60 -0.70 8.41
N LEU A 34 -29.90 -0.78 8.11
CA LEU A 34 -30.66 -2.04 8.18
C LEU A 34 -30.22 -3.07 7.12
N PHE A 35 -29.89 -2.62 5.90
CA PHE A 35 -29.33 -3.45 4.85
C PHE A 35 -27.93 -3.96 5.21
N LEU A 36 -27.09 -3.11 5.81
CA LEU A 36 -25.81 -3.50 6.39
C LEU A 36 -25.97 -4.51 7.54
N GLN A 37 -26.97 -4.33 8.41
CA GLN A 37 -27.28 -5.29 9.47
C GLN A 37 -27.83 -6.64 8.94
N LEU A 38 -28.57 -6.62 7.84
CA LEU A 38 -29.07 -7.84 7.18
C LEU A 38 -27.96 -8.64 6.50
N VAL A 39 -26.98 -7.97 5.88
CA VAL A 39 -25.78 -8.58 5.30
C VAL A 39 -24.83 -9.10 6.40
N MET A 40 -24.88 -8.53 7.59
CA MET A 40 -24.02 -8.87 8.74
C MET A 40 -24.55 -10.04 9.59
N LYS A 41 -25.69 -10.65 9.23
CA LYS A 41 -26.37 -11.62 10.11
C LYS A 41 -25.81 -13.02 10.12
N ASP A 42 -24.88 -13.38 9.24
CA ASP A 42 -24.41 -14.75 9.10
C ASP A 42 -22.89 -14.90 9.17
N SER A 43 -22.31 -14.97 10.35
CA SER A 43 -21.26 -15.93 10.68
C SER A 43 -20.94 -15.95 12.18
N GLU A 44 -20.99 -17.11 12.77
CA GLU A 44 -20.44 -17.45 14.09
C GLU A 44 -18.91 -17.21 14.17
N SER A 45 -18.24 -17.02 13.03
CA SER A 45 -16.78 -16.87 12.91
C SER A 45 -16.24 -15.46 13.18
N GLY A 46 -17.09 -14.45 13.40
CA GLY A 46 -16.63 -13.06 13.55
C GLY A 46 -16.06 -12.42 12.27
N ILE A 47 -16.22 -13.06 11.11
CA ILE A 47 -15.84 -12.57 9.79
C ILE A 47 -17.10 -12.23 9.00
N ILE A 48 -17.08 -11.12 8.29
CA ILE A 48 -18.15 -10.68 7.38
C ILE A 48 -17.58 -10.46 5.98
N HIS A 49 -18.42 -10.54 4.96
CA HIS A 49 -18.06 -10.24 3.58
C HIS A 49 -18.65 -8.90 3.16
N VAL A 50 -17.79 -7.94 2.84
CA VAL A 50 -18.21 -6.58 2.48
C VAL A 50 -17.96 -6.36 0.99
N PRO A 51 -19.01 -6.02 0.19
CA PRO A 51 -18.83 -5.67 -1.21
C PRO A 51 -17.89 -4.46 -1.37
N PHE A 52 -17.05 -4.47 -2.41
CA PHE A 52 -16.06 -3.42 -2.67
C PHE A 52 -16.69 -2.01 -2.69
N GLU A 53 -17.79 -1.84 -3.43
CA GLU A 53 -18.47 -0.54 -3.56
C GLU A 53 -19.05 -0.03 -2.23
N VAL A 54 -19.48 -0.95 -1.35
CA VAL A 54 -19.94 -0.60 0.00
C VAL A 54 -18.77 -0.12 0.84
N MET A 55 -17.63 -0.81 0.76
CA MET A 55 -16.41 -0.43 1.49
C MET A 55 -15.91 0.96 1.06
N VAL A 56 -15.83 1.23 -0.25
CA VAL A 56 -15.44 2.55 -0.78
C VAL A 56 -16.38 3.63 -0.26
N ARG A 57 -17.70 3.40 -0.34
CA ARG A 57 -18.71 4.36 0.11
C ARG A 57 -18.57 4.69 1.60
N VAL A 58 -18.41 3.68 2.45
CA VAL A 58 -18.26 3.85 3.90
C VAL A 58 -16.97 4.63 4.21
N PHE A 59 -15.84 4.21 3.62
CA PHE A 59 -14.56 4.90 3.83
C PHE A 59 -14.61 6.36 3.39
N ARG A 60 -15.19 6.64 2.22
CA ARG A 60 -15.38 8.02 1.75
C ARG A 60 -16.19 8.86 2.74
N GLN A 61 -17.32 8.34 3.20
CA GLN A 61 -18.17 9.07 4.16
C GLN A 61 -17.44 9.37 5.46
N VAL A 62 -16.65 8.41 5.97
CA VAL A 62 -15.82 8.60 7.16
C VAL A 62 -14.76 9.68 6.92
N LEU A 63 -14.08 9.65 5.77
CA LEU A 63 -13.05 10.64 5.43
C LEU A 63 -13.64 12.05 5.26
N GLU A 64 -14.80 12.19 4.60
CA GLU A 64 -15.52 13.47 4.47
C GLU A 64 -15.85 14.06 5.84
N ARG A 65 -16.34 13.24 6.79
CA ARG A 65 -16.61 13.67 8.19
C ARG A 65 -15.33 14.08 8.94
N ASN A 66 -14.17 13.57 8.53
CA ASN A 66 -12.88 13.88 9.12
C ASN A 66 -12.06 14.89 8.30
N GLY A 67 -12.72 15.77 7.54
CA GLY A 67 -12.14 16.95 6.93
C GLY A 67 -11.56 16.78 5.52
N PHE A 68 -11.77 15.65 4.86
CA PHE A 68 -11.42 15.50 3.45
C PHE A 68 -12.42 16.20 2.54
N SER A 69 -11.95 16.78 1.43
CA SER A 69 -12.83 17.11 0.31
C SER A 69 -13.38 15.82 -0.31
N ARG A 70 -14.53 15.90 -1.00
CA ARG A 70 -15.15 14.74 -1.65
C ARG A 70 -14.20 14.03 -2.62
N GLU A 71 -13.45 14.78 -3.40
CA GLU A 71 -12.50 14.24 -4.37
C GLU A 71 -11.36 13.48 -3.69
N LYS A 72 -10.70 14.10 -2.70
CA LYS A 72 -9.64 13.47 -1.91
C LYS A 72 -10.14 12.25 -1.15
N ALA A 73 -11.34 12.32 -0.59
CA ALA A 73 -11.96 11.21 0.12
C ALA A 73 -12.23 10.01 -0.81
N GLU A 74 -12.73 10.26 -2.03
CA GLU A 74 -13.00 9.20 -3.02
C GLU A 74 -11.72 8.45 -3.42
N ILE A 75 -10.66 9.19 -3.75
CA ILE A 75 -9.37 8.60 -4.14
C ILE A 75 -8.79 7.78 -2.97
N CYS A 76 -8.74 8.37 -1.78
CA CYS A 76 -8.17 7.73 -0.61
C CYS A 76 -8.97 6.48 -0.19
N ALA A 77 -10.30 6.57 -0.16
CA ALA A 77 -11.21 5.46 0.14
C ALA A 77 -11.04 4.31 -0.86
N SER A 78 -10.94 4.64 -2.15
CA SER A 78 -10.71 3.66 -3.21
C SER A 78 -9.38 2.92 -3.04
N ILE A 79 -8.32 3.60 -2.61
CA ILE A 79 -7.01 2.98 -2.35
C ILE A 79 -7.11 2.00 -1.18
N PHE A 80 -7.69 2.40 -0.05
CA PHE A 80 -7.86 1.51 1.09
C PHE A 80 -8.71 0.29 0.77
N ALA A 81 -9.84 0.49 0.11
CA ALA A 81 -10.75 -0.59 -0.29
C ALA A 81 -10.08 -1.54 -1.30
N ARG A 82 -9.34 -1.00 -2.28
CA ARG A 82 -8.61 -1.79 -3.27
C ARG A 82 -7.51 -2.64 -2.63
N ASN A 83 -6.79 -2.10 -1.64
CA ASN A 83 -5.79 -2.88 -0.92
C ASN A 83 -6.41 -4.12 -0.25
N SER A 84 -7.60 -3.99 0.31
CA SER A 84 -8.35 -5.13 0.87
C SER A 84 -8.90 -6.06 -0.21
N LEU A 85 -9.44 -5.51 -1.30
CA LEU A 85 -9.90 -6.27 -2.45
C LEU A 85 -8.80 -7.17 -3.02
N GLU A 86 -7.57 -6.69 -3.00
CA GLU A 86 -6.37 -7.36 -3.48
C GLU A 86 -5.71 -8.26 -2.42
N GLY A 87 -6.40 -8.54 -1.30
CA GLY A 87 -5.98 -9.47 -0.26
C GLY A 87 -5.00 -8.89 0.77
N THR A 88 -4.83 -7.55 0.82
CA THR A 88 -3.90 -6.90 1.75
C THR A 88 -4.67 -6.07 2.80
N ASN A 89 -5.48 -6.74 3.63
CA ASN A 89 -6.28 -6.10 4.67
C ASN A 89 -5.45 -5.28 5.67
N SER A 90 -4.21 -5.68 5.94
CA SER A 90 -3.30 -4.99 6.86
C SER A 90 -2.96 -3.54 6.43
N HIS A 91 -3.07 -3.24 5.13
CA HIS A 91 -2.88 -1.91 4.54
C HIS A 91 -4.16 -1.38 3.89
N GLY A 92 -5.28 -2.05 4.12
CA GLY A 92 -6.62 -1.70 3.71
C GLY A 92 -7.51 -1.48 4.95
N VAL A 93 -8.57 -2.28 5.05
CA VAL A 93 -9.60 -2.16 6.07
C VAL A 93 -9.05 -2.19 7.50
N ASN A 94 -8.07 -3.05 7.80
CA ASN A 94 -7.49 -3.13 9.15
C ASN A 94 -6.65 -1.90 9.53
N ARG A 95 -6.10 -1.18 8.55
CA ARG A 95 -5.30 0.03 8.79
C ARG A 95 -6.15 1.30 8.83
N PHE A 96 -7.36 1.26 8.28
CA PHE A 96 -8.23 2.42 8.14
C PHE A 96 -8.58 3.09 9.49
N PRO A 97 -8.93 2.37 10.59
CA PRO A 97 -9.16 2.98 11.88
C PRO A 97 -7.97 3.79 12.40
N ARG A 98 -6.75 3.25 12.28
CA ARG A 98 -5.53 3.96 12.68
C ARG A 98 -5.31 5.22 11.84
N PHE A 99 -5.58 5.17 10.55
CA PHE A 99 -5.49 6.34 9.68
C PHE A 99 -6.45 7.44 10.11
N VAL A 100 -7.70 7.11 10.46
CA VAL A 100 -8.67 8.09 10.98
C VAL A 100 -8.21 8.68 12.31
N ARG A 101 -7.67 7.86 13.22
CA ARG A 101 -7.09 8.36 14.47
C ARG A 101 -5.93 9.34 14.22
N TYR A 102 -5.08 9.08 13.23
CA TYR A 102 -3.98 9.97 12.85
C TYR A 102 -4.46 11.30 12.28
N ILE A 103 -5.58 11.31 11.54
CA ILE A 103 -6.22 12.54 11.08
C ILE A 103 -6.70 13.36 12.28
N ARG A 104 -7.41 12.74 13.22
CA ARG A 104 -7.95 13.39 14.42
C ARG A 104 -6.85 13.92 15.35
N ALA A 105 -5.70 13.24 15.41
CA ALA A 105 -4.53 13.67 16.16
C ALA A 105 -3.70 14.75 15.44
N GLY A 106 -4.02 15.10 14.19
CA GLY A 106 -3.30 16.11 13.42
C GLY A 106 -2.00 15.64 12.76
N TYR A 107 -1.65 14.35 12.85
CA TYR A 107 -0.49 13.78 12.16
C TYR A 107 -0.71 13.69 10.65
N VAL A 108 -1.95 13.52 10.20
CA VAL A 108 -2.36 13.58 8.79
C VAL A 108 -3.23 14.81 8.60
N LYS A 109 -2.82 15.70 7.69
CA LYS A 109 -3.54 16.94 7.35
C LYS A 109 -4.40 16.69 6.10
N PRO A 110 -5.74 16.56 6.22
CA PRO A 110 -6.61 16.14 5.10
C PRO A 110 -6.56 17.06 3.88
N GLN A 111 -6.41 18.36 4.10
CA GLN A 111 -6.44 19.38 3.04
C GLN A 111 -5.06 19.76 2.52
N ALA A 112 -3.98 19.27 3.12
CA ALA A 112 -2.63 19.59 2.68
C ALA A 112 -2.41 19.16 1.23
N GLU A 113 -1.73 20.03 0.47
CA GLU A 113 -1.24 19.75 -0.88
C GLU A 113 0.29 19.61 -0.84
N PRO A 114 0.87 18.67 -1.56
CA PRO A 114 2.32 18.59 -1.71
C PRO A 114 2.86 19.79 -2.48
N GLU A 115 4.05 20.25 -2.06
CA GLU A 115 4.73 21.40 -2.64
C GLU A 115 6.02 20.96 -3.33
N LEU A 116 6.25 21.43 -4.56
CA LEU A 116 7.51 21.24 -5.27
C LEU A 116 8.60 22.11 -4.61
N VAL A 117 9.64 21.47 -4.10
CA VAL A 117 10.76 22.14 -3.44
C VAL A 117 11.89 22.43 -4.43
N HIS A 118 12.22 21.45 -5.27
CA HIS A 118 13.30 21.56 -6.24
C HIS A 118 13.03 20.68 -7.47
N ALA A 119 13.45 21.18 -8.63
CA ALA A 119 13.39 20.42 -9.89
C ALA A 119 14.70 20.62 -10.67
N SER A 120 15.27 19.51 -11.16
CA SER A 120 16.49 19.52 -11.99
C SER A 120 16.43 18.37 -12.99
N GLY A 121 16.16 18.66 -14.26
CA GLY A 121 16.01 17.65 -15.30
C GLY A 121 14.96 16.60 -14.96
N ALA A 122 15.39 15.36 -14.84
CA ALA A 122 14.52 14.21 -14.52
C ALA A 122 14.28 13.99 -13.01
N VAL A 123 14.71 14.91 -12.14
CA VAL A 123 14.67 14.77 -10.67
C VAL A 123 13.85 15.88 -10.07
N GLU A 124 12.88 15.51 -9.21
CA GLU A 124 12.12 16.46 -8.40
C GLU A 124 12.16 16.08 -6.91
N GLN A 125 12.21 17.11 -6.05
CA GLN A 125 12.04 16.96 -4.61
C GLN A 125 10.77 17.69 -4.17
N TRP A 126 9.93 17.01 -3.40
CA TRP A 126 8.64 17.49 -2.95
C TRP A 126 8.51 17.44 -1.43
N ASN A 127 7.81 18.41 -0.85
CA ASN A 127 7.34 18.39 0.52
C ASN A 127 5.90 17.89 0.55
N GLY A 128 5.63 16.78 1.22
CA GLY A 128 4.29 16.21 1.36
C GLY A 128 3.38 16.92 2.35
N CYS A 129 3.88 17.95 3.06
CA CYS A 129 3.14 18.83 3.98
C CYS A 129 2.31 18.09 5.05
N LEU A 130 2.75 16.90 5.47
CA LEU A 130 2.00 15.94 6.31
C LEU A 130 0.62 15.59 5.74
N GLY A 131 0.44 15.70 4.44
CA GLY A 131 -0.77 15.30 3.73
C GLY A 131 -1.02 13.79 3.81
N PRO A 132 -2.20 13.34 3.32
CA PRO A 132 -2.52 11.92 3.28
C PRO A 132 -1.53 11.14 2.42
N GLY A 133 -0.80 10.19 3.02
CA GLY A 133 0.22 9.41 2.33
C GLY A 133 -0.25 8.76 1.03
N PRO A 134 -1.47 8.17 0.96
CA PRO A 134 -1.98 7.63 -0.29
C PRO A 134 -2.09 8.67 -1.42
N LEU A 135 -2.56 9.88 -1.13
CA LEU A 135 -2.71 10.94 -2.13
C LEU A 135 -1.36 11.48 -2.61
N ASN A 136 -0.45 11.71 -1.65
CA ASN A 136 0.91 12.15 -1.93
C ASN A 136 1.66 11.15 -2.82
N ALA A 137 1.52 9.85 -2.54
CA ALA A 137 2.15 8.79 -3.32
C ALA A 137 1.55 8.64 -4.73
N VAL A 138 0.22 8.85 -4.90
CA VAL A 138 -0.41 8.92 -6.23
C VAL A 138 0.18 10.06 -7.06
N LEU A 139 0.33 11.24 -6.45
CA LEU A 139 0.94 12.40 -7.12
C LEU A 139 2.40 12.11 -7.50
N ALA A 140 3.20 11.63 -6.55
CA ALA A 140 4.63 11.36 -6.77
C ALA A 140 4.85 10.29 -7.86
N THR A 141 4.01 9.24 -7.89
CA THR A 141 4.03 8.23 -8.94
C THR A 141 3.70 8.84 -10.31
N ARG A 142 2.66 9.67 -10.39
CA ARG A 142 2.29 10.38 -11.62
C ARG A 142 3.43 11.28 -12.09
N ARG A 143 4.01 12.08 -11.18
CA ARG A 143 5.12 12.98 -11.53
C ARG A 143 6.35 12.21 -12.04
N SER A 144 6.70 11.08 -11.38
CA SER A 144 7.82 10.25 -11.84
C SER A 144 7.58 9.69 -13.25
N THR A 145 6.34 9.28 -13.58
CA THR A 145 6.01 8.79 -14.94
C THR A 145 5.97 9.92 -15.97
N GLU A 146 5.50 11.12 -15.62
CA GLU A 146 5.56 12.31 -16.50
C GLU A 146 7.00 12.68 -16.82
N LEU A 147 7.90 12.71 -15.83
CA LEU A 147 9.33 12.95 -16.05
C LEU A 147 9.97 11.86 -16.92
N ALA A 148 9.62 10.59 -16.67
CA ALA A 148 10.11 9.47 -17.45
C ALA A 148 9.65 9.50 -18.92
N SER A 149 8.45 9.99 -19.19
CA SER A 149 7.95 10.18 -20.56
C SER A 149 8.82 11.17 -21.35
N LEU A 150 9.37 12.19 -20.68
CA LEU A 150 10.17 13.23 -21.29
C LEU A 150 11.65 12.86 -21.40
N ASN A 151 12.18 12.19 -20.36
CA ASN A 151 13.62 12.00 -20.18
C ASN A 151 14.07 10.53 -20.25
N GLY A 152 13.14 9.58 -20.45
CA GLY A 152 13.39 8.14 -20.36
C GLY A 152 13.38 7.61 -18.91
N ILE A 153 13.70 8.44 -17.93
CA ILE A 153 13.66 8.17 -16.49
C ILE A 153 13.12 9.39 -15.75
N GLY A 154 12.42 9.16 -14.64
CA GLY A 154 11.97 10.22 -13.74
C GLY A 154 12.11 9.78 -12.29
N LEU A 155 12.63 10.66 -11.45
CA LEU A 155 12.81 10.45 -10.01
C LEU A 155 12.07 11.54 -9.23
N VAL A 156 11.26 11.11 -8.26
CA VAL A 156 10.60 11.98 -7.28
C VAL A 156 10.99 11.56 -5.88
N GLY A 157 11.68 12.44 -5.15
CA GLY A 157 11.91 12.34 -3.72
C GLY A 157 10.80 13.09 -2.98
N LEU A 158 10.12 12.46 -2.03
CA LEU A 158 9.00 13.03 -1.30
C LEU A 158 9.29 13.00 0.19
N ALA A 159 9.56 14.17 0.77
CA ALA A 159 9.81 14.37 2.19
C ALA A 159 8.50 14.68 2.94
N ASN A 160 8.53 14.57 4.27
CA ASN A 160 7.51 15.06 5.17
C ASN A 160 6.08 14.61 4.78
N THR A 161 5.94 13.34 4.41
CA THR A 161 4.67 12.71 4.06
C THR A 161 4.24 11.70 5.12
N ASN A 162 3.11 11.04 4.90
CA ASN A 162 2.60 9.99 5.76
C ASN A 162 2.69 8.62 5.09
N HIS A 163 2.42 7.58 5.85
CA HIS A 163 2.42 6.20 5.39
C HIS A 163 1.53 6.03 4.14
N TRP A 164 2.10 5.52 3.06
CA TRP A 164 1.44 5.35 1.75
C TRP A 164 0.47 4.16 1.66
N MET A 165 0.31 3.39 2.74
CA MET A 165 -0.40 2.12 2.85
C MET A 165 0.34 1.01 2.09
N ARG A 166 -0.23 0.42 1.08
CA ARG A 166 0.41 -0.63 0.29
C ARG A 166 1.21 -0.03 -0.86
N GLY A 167 2.53 -0.22 -0.83
CA GLY A 167 3.44 0.32 -1.86
C GLY A 167 3.16 -0.23 -3.25
N GLY A 168 2.81 -1.51 -3.36
CA GLY A 168 2.45 -2.15 -4.63
C GLY A 168 1.32 -1.46 -5.41
N THR A 169 0.44 -0.72 -4.74
CA THR A 169 -0.62 0.07 -5.39
C THR A 169 -0.04 1.07 -6.39
N TYR A 170 1.06 1.71 -6.07
CA TYR A 170 1.75 2.69 -6.93
C TYR A 170 2.56 2.00 -8.02
N GLY A 171 3.13 0.83 -7.72
CA GLY A 171 3.71 -0.04 -8.75
C GLY A 171 2.69 -0.44 -9.82
N TRP A 172 1.48 -0.86 -9.41
CA TRP A 172 0.36 -1.13 -10.32
C TRP A 172 -0.05 0.12 -11.11
N GLN A 173 -0.09 1.30 -10.48
CA GLN A 173 -0.42 2.56 -11.14
C GLN A 173 0.56 2.88 -12.27
N ALA A 174 1.87 2.83 -12.00
CA ALA A 174 2.91 3.13 -12.97
C ALA A 174 2.97 2.06 -14.08
N ALA A 175 2.91 0.78 -13.73
CA ALA A 175 2.97 -0.31 -14.69
C ALA A 175 1.77 -0.32 -15.65
N LYS A 176 0.55 -0.04 -15.16
CA LYS A 176 -0.65 0.13 -16.02
C LYS A 176 -0.57 1.35 -16.94
N ALA A 177 0.23 2.35 -16.59
CA ALA A 177 0.56 3.46 -17.47
C ALA A 177 1.72 3.15 -18.44
N GLY A 178 2.26 1.92 -18.44
CA GLY A 178 3.31 1.46 -19.34
C GLY A 178 4.74 1.70 -18.85
N PHE A 179 4.95 2.04 -17.57
CA PHE A 179 6.28 2.35 -17.02
C PHE A 179 6.79 1.24 -16.10
N ILE A 180 8.10 0.95 -16.18
CA ILE A 180 8.80 0.22 -15.12
C ILE A 180 8.88 1.16 -13.92
N PHE A 181 8.64 0.63 -12.73
CA PHE A 181 8.59 1.42 -11.51
C PHE A 181 9.46 0.80 -10.42
N MET A 182 10.13 1.67 -9.68
CA MET A 182 10.80 1.34 -8.42
C MET A 182 10.41 2.39 -7.38
N GLY A 183 10.02 1.95 -6.18
CA GLY A 183 9.68 2.89 -5.11
C GLY A 183 9.91 2.28 -3.74
N TRP A 184 10.25 3.11 -2.76
CA TRP A 184 10.42 2.69 -1.37
C TRP A 184 10.11 3.82 -0.41
N THR A 185 9.91 3.46 0.85
CA THR A 185 9.71 4.40 1.95
C THR A 185 10.57 3.98 3.13
N ASN A 186 11.04 4.93 3.92
CA ASN A 186 11.50 4.60 5.25
C ASN A 186 10.32 4.56 6.25
N THR A 187 10.57 4.05 7.44
CA THR A 187 9.58 3.87 8.51
C THR A 187 10.21 4.19 9.86
N THR A 188 9.42 4.17 10.93
CA THR A 188 9.95 4.15 12.29
C THR A 188 10.87 2.94 12.51
N PRO A 189 11.87 3.00 13.44
CA PRO A 189 12.70 1.85 13.78
C PRO A 189 11.86 0.71 14.32
N ASN A 190 11.75 -0.38 13.58
CA ASN A 190 10.92 -1.53 13.93
C ASN A 190 11.60 -2.88 13.64
N MET A 191 12.90 -2.85 13.31
CA MET A 191 13.68 -4.03 13.01
C MET A 191 15.12 -3.86 13.55
N PRO A 192 15.72 -4.86 14.20
CA PRO A 192 17.12 -4.81 14.60
C PRO A 192 18.03 -4.92 13.38
N ALA A 193 19.22 -4.33 13.46
CA ALA A 193 20.30 -4.65 12.56
C ALA A 193 20.69 -6.13 12.72
N TRP A 194 21.25 -6.74 11.68
CA TRP A 194 21.75 -8.12 11.79
C TRP A 194 22.81 -8.24 12.91
N GLY A 195 22.57 -9.14 13.84
CA GLY A 195 23.38 -9.27 15.06
C GLY A 195 23.07 -8.25 16.14
N GLY A 196 22.20 -7.28 15.90
CA GLY A 196 21.76 -6.28 16.86
C GLY A 196 20.61 -6.77 17.77
N LYS A 197 20.45 -6.11 18.92
CA LYS A 197 19.37 -6.39 19.86
C LYS A 197 18.24 -5.37 19.77
N ASN A 198 18.57 -4.11 19.54
CA ASN A 198 17.60 -3.02 19.55
C ASN A 198 17.13 -2.69 18.12
N PRO A 199 15.86 -2.30 17.92
CA PRO A 199 15.38 -1.84 16.63
C PRO A 199 16.08 -0.50 16.26
N LYS A 200 16.79 -0.50 15.15
CA LYS A 200 17.51 0.65 14.61
C LYS A 200 17.20 0.87 13.12
N LEU A 201 16.67 -0.15 12.48
CA LEU A 201 16.27 -0.13 11.07
C LEU A 201 14.75 -0.08 10.97
N GLY A 202 14.23 0.55 9.95
CA GLY A 202 12.86 0.37 9.51
C GLY A 202 12.71 -0.94 8.73
N ASN A 203 11.50 -1.42 8.56
CA ASN A 203 11.24 -2.51 7.60
C ASN A 203 11.13 -2.02 6.14
N ASN A 204 11.36 -0.79 5.89
CA ASN A 204 11.56 -0.02 4.66
C ASN A 204 11.15 -0.79 3.37
N PRO A 205 9.85 -0.89 3.07
CA PRO A 205 9.37 -1.71 1.97
C PRO A 205 9.86 -1.18 0.61
N LEU A 206 10.27 -2.10 -0.24
CA LEU A 206 10.67 -1.88 -1.63
C LEU A 206 9.61 -2.42 -2.57
N VAL A 207 9.27 -1.64 -3.58
CA VAL A 207 8.37 -2.00 -4.67
C VAL A 207 9.13 -1.95 -5.98
N VAL A 208 8.99 -3.01 -6.79
CA VAL A 208 9.42 -3.02 -8.20
C VAL A 208 8.25 -3.51 -9.03
N ALA A 209 7.88 -2.76 -10.07
CA ALA A 209 6.80 -3.15 -10.96
C ALA A 209 7.25 -3.06 -12.41
N ILE A 210 6.83 -4.03 -13.22
CA ILE A 210 7.15 -4.13 -14.64
C ILE A 210 5.84 -4.34 -15.39
N PRO A 211 5.51 -3.53 -16.42
CA PRO A 211 4.36 -3.77 -17.28
C PRO A 211 4.42 -5.18 -17.89
N PHE A 212 3.34 -5.91 -17.83
CA PHE A 212 3.26 -7.24 -18.44
C PHE A 212 1.84 -7.51 -18.92
N GLU A 213 1.65 -7.59 -20.23
CA GLU A 213 0.35 -7.75 -20.88
C GLU A 213 -0.65 -6.66 -20.44
N ASN A 214 -1.87 -7.05 -20.01
CA ASN A 214 -2.88 -6.14 -19.46
C ASN A 214 -2.75 -5.95 -17.93
N GLU A 215 -1.73 -6.54 -17.32
CA GLU A 215 -1.48 -6.54 -15.87
C GLU A 215 -0.02 -6.09 -15.60
N ALA A 216 0.60 -6.58 -14.54
CA ALA A 216 2.00 -6.29 -14.22
C ALA A 216 2.63 -7.40 -13.37
N VAL A 217 3.94 -7.52 -13.42
CA VAL A 217 4.73 -8.18 -12.38
C VAL A 217 5.00 -7.15 -11.31
N VAL A 218 4.56 -7.38 -10.06
CA VAL A 218 4.72 -6.42 -8.95
C VAL A 218 5.30 -7.11 -7.72
N LEU A 219 6.56 -6.84 -7.46
CA LEU A 219 7.20 -7.15 -6.19
C LEU A 219 6.88 -6.03 -5.21
N ASP A 220 6.33 -6.37 -4.05
CA ASP A 220 6.08 -5.46 -2.92
C ASP A 220 6.47 -6.18 -1.64
N MET A 221 7.63 -5.84 -1.09
CA MET A 221 8.22 -6.57 0.02
C MET A 221 8.79 -5.63 1.09
N ALA A 222 8.49 -5.94 2.36
CA ALA A 222 9.20 -5.38 3.48
C ALA A 222 10.58 -6.04 3.64
N MET A 223 11.51 -5.34 4.28
CA MET A 223 12.85 -5.90 4.58
C MET A 223 12.84 -6.82 5.81
N SER A 224 11.71 -6.99 6.49
CA SER A 224 11.50 -8.02 7.52
C SER A 224 11.05 -9.33 6.88
N GLN A 225 11.42 -10.48 7.48
CA GLN A 225 11.08 -11.83 7.01
C GLN A 225 9.56 -12.02 6.85
N TYR A 226 8.80 -11.47 7.78
CA TYR A 226 7.34 -11.36 7.72
C TYR A 226 6.93 -9.92 8.01
N SER A 227 5.92 -9.42 7.32
CA SER A 227 5.36 -8.09 7.61
C SER A 227 4.64 -8.10 8.96
N PHE A 228 4.62 -6.95 9.65
CA PHE A 228 3.90 -6.81 10.91
C PHE A 228 2.44 -7.21 10.79
N GLY A 229 1.75 -6.79 9.74
CA GLY A 229 0.36 -7.18 9.50
C GLY A 229 0.16 -8.68 9.27
N SER A 230 1.13 -9.38 8.66
CA SER A 230 1.10 -10.83 8.55
C SER A 230 1.23 -11.50 9.91
N MET A 231 2.13 -11.00 10.75
CA MET A 231 2.32 -11.49 12.14
C MET A 231 1.09 -11.25 12.99
N GLU A 232 0.49 -10.06 12.92
CA GLU A 232 -0.76 -9.71 13.61
C GLU A 232 -1.91 -10.65 13.22
N ASN A 233 -2.11 -10.88 11.92
CA ASN A 233 -3.14 -11.79 11.42
C ASN A 233 -2.92 -13.24 11.89
N LYS A 234 -1.66 -13.71 11.90
CA LYS A 234 -1.32 -15.05 12.42
C LYS A 234 -1.58 -15.15 13.90
N LYS A 235 -1.18 -14.14 14.69
CA LYS A 235 -1.47 -14.06 16.13
C LYS A 235 -2.97 -14.11 16.41
N LEU A 236 -3.77 -13.30 15.71
CA LEU A 236 -5.23 -13.28 15.86
C LEU A 236 -5.89 -14.62 15.51
N SER A 237 -5.34 -15.35 14.54
CA SER A 237 -5.84 -16.68 14.13
C SER A 237 -5.25 -17.84 14.96
N GLY A 238 -4.43 -17.57 15.98
CA GLY A 238 -3.75 -18.60 16.79
C GLY A 238 -2.76 -19.46 15.99
N ARG A 239 -2.26 -18.98 14.85
CA ARG A 239 -1.37 -19.74 13.96
C ARG A 239 0.07 -19.26 14.11
N LYS A 240 1.00 -20.20 14.01
CA LYS A 240 2.43 -19.95 13.93
C LYS A 240 2.86 -19.51 12.52
N LEU A 241 4.04 -18.92 12.44
CA LEU A 241 4.71 -18.65 11.17
C LEU A 241 5.26 -19.96 10.57
N PRO A 242 5.37 -20.06 9.22
CA PRO A 242 5.93 -21.25 8.59
C PRO A 242 7.39 -21.54 8.94
N THR A 243 8.15 -20.49 9.24
CA THR A 243 9.56 -20.54 9.66
C THR A 243 9.79 -19.51 10.76
N PRO A 244 10.89 -19.60 11.53
CA PRO A 244 11.22 -18.55 12.51
C PRO A 244 11.25 -17.16 11.85
N GLY A 245 10.50 -16.22 12.42
CA GLY A 245 10.32 -14.86 11.88
C GLY A 245 10.94 -13.76 12.73
N GLY A 246 11.48 -14.09 13.88
CA GLY A 246 12.05 -13.13 14.83
C GLY A 246 12.55 -13.77 16.11
N TYR A 247 12.76 -12.94 17.11
CA TYR A 247 13.23 -13.37 18.43
C TYR A 247 12.13 -13.16 19.48
N ASP A 248 12.06 -14.04 20.45
CA ASP A 248 11.27 -13.87 21.67
C ASP A 248 11.91 -12.81 22.61
N PRO A 249 11.25 -12.40 23.70
CA PRO A 249 11.83 -11.47 24.68
C PRO A 249 13.15 -11.95 25.30
N LYS A 250 13.38 -13.26 25.36
CA LYS A 250 14.62 -13.87 25.89
C LYS A 250 15.76 -13.90 24.85
N GLY A 251 15.46 -13.66 23.57
CA GLY A 251 16.43 -13.64 22.49
C GLY A 251 16.58 -14.96 21.74
N ASN A 252 15.67 -15.91 21.93
CA ASN A 252 15.63 -17.14 21.16
C ASN A 252 14.87 -16.93 19.85
N LEU A 253 15.29 -17.58 18.78
CA LEU A 253 14.55 -17.63 17.51
C LEU A 253 13.18 -18.29 17.73
N THR A 254 12.13 -17.70 17.18
CA THR A 254 10.77 -18.20 17.35
C THR A 254 9.94 -18.05 16.07
N ASP A 255 8.99 -18.96 15.89
CA ASP A 255 7.92 -18.93 14.89
C ASP A 255 6.59 -18.39 15.46
N ASP A 256 6.59 -18.05 16.77
CA ASP A 256 5.42 -17.46 17.42
C ASP A 256 5.31 -15.97 17.12
N PRO A 257 4.29 -15.53 16.34
CA PRO A 257 4.14 -14.13 15.98
C PRO A 257 3.82 -13.24 17.20
N GLY A 258 3.20 -13.79 18.24
CA GLY A 258 2.88 -13.04 19.47
C GLY A 258 4.14 -12.64 20.22
N LEU A 259 5.09 -13.58 20.40
CA LEU A 259 6.37 -13.33 21.06
C LEU A 259 7.27 -12.39 20.25
N ILE A 260 7.23 -12.46 18.91
CA ILE A 260 7.98 -11.55 18.04
C ILE A 260 7.43 -10.12 18.14
N LEU A 261 6.10 -9.97 18.15
CA LEU A 261 5.45 -8.67 18.31
C LEU A 261 5.68 -8.06 19.70
N GLU A 262 5.77 -8.90 20.73
CA GLU A 262 6.11 -8.48 22.10
C GLU A 262 7.55 -8.00 22.21
N SER A 263 8.50 -8.75 21.64
CA SER A 263 9.92 -8.41 21.69
C SER A 263 10.30 -7.24 20.75
N TRP A 264 9.45 -6.95 19.77
CA TRP A 264 9.70 -5.97 18.69
C TRP A 264 10.99 -6.26 17.91
N ARG A 265 11.31 -7.56 17.71
CA ARG A 265 12.55 -8.05 17.11
C ARG A 265 12.31 -9.02 15.94
N PRO A 266 11.66 -8.57 14.84
CA PRO A 266 11.52 -9.39 13.64
C PRO A 266 12.89 -9.63 13.00
N LEU A 267 13.05 -10.78 12.32
CA LEU A 267 14.21 -11.06 11.51
C LEU A 267 14.21 -10.22 10.22
N PRO A 268 15.36 -9.70 9.81
CA PRO A 268 15.52 -9.17 8.45
C PRO A 268 15.38 -10.29 7.40
N SER A 269 14.77 -10.00 6.28
CA SER A 269 14.63 -10.92 5.14
C SER A 269 16.01 -11.33 4.61
N GLY A 270 16.29 -12.63 4.53
CA GLY A 270 17.62 -13.11 4.15
C GLY A 270 18.73 -12.67 5.10
N TYR A 271 18.40 -12.44 6.38
CA TYR A 271 19.33 -12.09 7.47
C TYR A 271 20.05 -10.75 7.21
N TRP A 272 21.40 -10.80 7.06
CA TRP A 272 22.22 -9.61 6.82
C TRP A 272 21.85 -8.87 5.53
N LYS A 273 21.34 -9.58 4.51
CA LYS A 273 20.98 -9.00 3.21
C LYS A 273 19.85 -7.98 3.36
N GLY A 274 18.73 -8.36 3.99
CA GLY A 274 17.61 -7.48 4.25
C GLY A 274 17.96 -6.35 5.22
N ALA A 275 18.77 -6.61 6.25
CA ALA A 275 19.26 -5.57 7.15
C ALA A 275 20.09 -4.51 6.42
N SER A 276 21.02 -4.93 5.57
CA SER A 276 21.87 -4.03 4.78
C SER A 276 21.04 -3.25 3.75
N LEU A 277 20.13 -3.91 3.05
CA LEU A 277 19.27 -3.24 2.07
C LEU A 277 18.35 -2.22 2.74
N SER A 278 17.77 -2.54 3.90
CA SER A 278 16.97 -1.60 4.68
C SER A 278 17.74 -0.33 5.03
N LEU A 279 18.99 -0.46 5.49
CA LEU A 279 19.84 0.68 5.81
C LEU A 279 20.12 1.56 4.57
N VAL A 280 20.43 0.93 3.44
CA VAL A 280 20.69 1.67 2.19
C VAL A 280 19.44 2.37 1.69
N LEU A 281 18.26 1.71 1.76
CA LEU A 281 16.99 2.35 1.38
C LEU A 281 16.63 3.54 2.27
N ASP A 282 16.93 3.49 3.58
CA ASP A 282 16.75 4.63 4.49
C ASP A 282 17.65 5.81 4.12
N MET A 283 18.94 5.54 3.90
CA MET A 283 19.90 6.55 3.47
C MET A 283 19.46 7.22 2.16
N LEU A 284 19.09 6.42 1.17
CA LEU A 284 18.61 6.93 -0.12
C LEU A 284 17.29 7.71 0.03
N ALA A 285 16.35 7.25 0.87
CA ALA A 285 15.10 7.96 1.11
C ALA A 285 15.37 9.36 1.70
N ALA A 286 16.20 9.45 2.73
CA ALA A 286 16.55 10.71 3.36
C ALA A 286 17.30 11.65 2.39
N ILE A 287 18.31 11.15 1.68
CA ILE A 287 19.13 11.96 0.76
C ILE A 287 18.31 12.45 -0.44
N LEU A 288 17.59 11.56 -1.12
CA LEU A 288 16.87 11.88 -2.36
C LEU A 288 15.63 12.75 -2.14
N SER A 289 15.00 12.63 -0.99
CA SER A 289 13.84 13.46 -0.64
C SER A 289 14.23 14.77 0.10
N GLY A 290 15.42 14.82 0.73
CA GLY A 290 15.78 15.87 1.69
C GLY A 290 14.99 15.79 3.00
N GLY A 291 14.39 14.62 3.30
CA GLY A 291 13.54 14.40 4.47
C GLY A 291 14.22 13.65 5.61
N LEU A 292 13.42 13.18 6.55
CA LEU A 292 13.88 12.51 7.78
C LEU A 292 14.33 11.08 7.48
N ALA A 293 15.38 10.63 8.16
CA ALA A 293 15.78 9.23 8.24
C ALA A 293 14.99 8.48 9.32
N THR A 294 15.01 7.14 9.26
CA THR A 294 14.40 6.24 10.25
C THR A 294 14.74 6.62 11.69
N ARG A 295 16.00 6.99 11.96
CA ARG A 295 16.45 7.44 13.29
C ARG A 295 15.63 8.63 13.80
N GLU A 296 15.40 9.62 12.96
CA GLU A 296 14.69 10.86 13.34
C GLU A 296 13.17 10.61 13.46
N ILE A 297 12.62 9.77 12.58
CA ILE A 297 11.22 9.32 12.69
C ILE A 297 11.00 8.60 14.03
N GLY A 298 11.99 7.81 14.47
CA GLY A 298 11.93 7.07 15.73
C GLY A 298 11.99 7.93 16.99
N THR A 299 12.25 9.23 16.90
CA THR A 299 12.16 10.14 18.07
C THR A 299 10.75 10.68 18.30
N LYS A 300 9.82 10.41 17.38
CA LYS A 300 8.42 10.86 17.47
C LYS A 300 7.56 9.83 18.23
N GLU A 301 6.46 10.29 18.78
CA GLU A 301 5.48 9.42 19.45
C GLU A 301 4.81 8.45 18.49
N GLU A 302 4.61 8.88 17.24
CA GLU A 302 3.96 8.08 16.19
C GLU A 302 4.72 8.23 14.85
N GLU A 303 4.46 7.31 13.91
CA GLU A 303 5.06 7.32 12.59
C GLU A 303 4.39 8.35 11.68
N TYR A 304 5.02 9.49 11.46
CA TYR A 304 4.63 10.50 10.48
C TYR A 304 5.84 11.29 9.97
N GLY A 305 5.68 11.99 8.85
CA GLY A 305 6.77 12.75 8.23
C GLY A 305 7.84 11.85 7.64
N VAL A 306 7.45 10.70 7.09
CA VAL A 306 8.35 9.74 6.43
C VAL A 306 8.88 10.28 5.12
N SER A 307 9.95 9.64 4.62
CA SER A 307 10.62 9.93 3.35
C SER A 307 10.36 8.81 2.35
N GLN A 308 10.03 9.17 1.12
CA GLN A 308 9.68 8.23 0.05
C GLN A 308 10.40 8.57 -1.24
N VAL A 309 10.66 7.57 -2.06
CA VAL A 309 11.27 7.73 -3.39
C VAL A 309 10.46 6.95 -4.42
N PHE A 310 10.27 7.58 -5.57
CA PHE A 310 9.53 7.05 -6.71
C PHE A 310 10.38 7.23 -7.97
N ILE A 311 10.71 6.14 -8.62
CA ILE A 311 11.45 6.13 -9.89
C ILE A 311 10.60 5.44 -10.92
N ALA A 312 10.40 6.09 -12.06
CA ALA A 312 9.79 5.49 -13.23
C ALA A 312 10.79 5.45 -14.39
N ILE A 313 10.73 4.41 -15.20
CA ILE A 313 11.52 4.26 -16.42
C ILE A 313 10.56 4.01 -17.57
N SER A 314 10.70 4.78 -18.64
CA SER A 314 9.91 4.61 -19.85
C SER A 314 10.53 3.55 -20.76
N PRO A 315 9.92 2.36 -20.91
CA PRO A 315 10.46 1.34 -21.81
C PRO A 315 10.50 1.78 -23.27
N SER A 316 9.65 2.72 -23.68
CA SER A 316 9.62 3.24 -25.07
C SER A 316 10.91 3.93 -25.49
N HIS A 317 11.76 4.33 -24.53
CA HIS A 317 13.09 4.87 -24.78
C HIS A 317 14.19 3.79 -24.94
N LEU A 318 13.83 2.52 -24.78
CA LEU A 318 14.78 1.41 -24.90
C LEU A 318 14.75 0.83 -26.32
N THR A 319 15.90 0.40 -26.81
CA THR A 319 16.05 -0.15 -28.18
C THR A 319 15.31 -1.48 -28.38
N ASN A 320 15.07 -2.22 -27.30
CA ASN A 320 14.39 -3.52 -27.28
C ASN A 320 12.91 -3.44 -26.88
N PHE A 321 12.30 -2.25 -26.91
CA PHE A 321 10.91 -2.04 -26.47
C PHE A 321 9.91 -2.97 -27.18
N SER A 322 10.06 -3.16 -28.50
CA SER A 322 9.19 -4.05 -29.28
C SER A 322 9.25 -5.53 -28.87
N SER A 323 10.30 -5.95 -28.16
CA SER A 323 10.50 -7.32 -27.68
C SER A 323 10.15 -7.53 -26.22
N LEU A 324 9.72 -6.47 -25.51
CA LEU A 324 9.53 -6.48 -24.06
C LEU A 324 8.56 -7.60 -23.60
N ASP A 325 7.38 -7.65 -24.22
CA ASP A 325 6.36 -8.66 -23.85
C ASP A 325 6.84 -10.08 -24.10
N LYS A 326 7.57 -10.30 -25.20
CA LYS A 326 8.15 -11.61 -25.48
C LYS A 326 9.17 -12.01 -24.43
N ILE A 327 10.10 -11.10 -24.09
CA ILE A 327 11.14 -11.36 -23.07
C ILE A 327 10.50 -11.72 -21.73
N LEU A 328 9.50 -10.97 -21.29
CA LEU A 328 8.83 -11.20 -20.03
C LEU A 328 8.06 -12.52 -20.03
N ARG A 329 7.37 -12.82 -21.14
CA ARG A 329 6.63 -14.08 -21.30
C ARG A 329 7.58 -15.27 -21.24
N ASP A 330 8.69 -15.26 -21.99
CA ASP A 330 9.67 -16.33 -22.02
C ASP A 330 10.25 -16.61 -20.59
N ILE A 331 10.53 -15.54 -19.81
CA ILE A 331 11.02 -15.66 -18.43
C ILE A 331 9.94 -16.25 -17.50
N ILE A 332 8.70 -15.80 -17.62
CA ILE A 332 7.60 -16.27 -16.75
C ILE A 332 7.22 -17.71 -17.09
N ASP A 333 7.19 -18.06 -18.37
CA ASP A 333 6.87 -19.40 -18.82
C ASP A 333 7.95 -20.39 -18.34
N ASP A 334 9.24 -20.02 -18.46
CA ASP A 334 10.34 -20.83 -17.93
C ASP A 334 10.21 -21.02 -16.40
N LEU A 335 9.97 -19.94 -15.64
CA LEU A 335 9.71 -20.02 -14.19
C LEU A 335 8.59 -21.02 -13.86
N LYS A 336 7.52 -21.04 -14.64
CA LYS A 336 6.34 -21.90 -14.41
C LYS A 336 6.56 -23.36 -14.78
N THR A 337 7.64 -23.69 -15.50
CA THR A 337 8.04 -25.09 -15.74
C THR A 337 8.62 -25.74 -14.50
N SER A 338 8.98 -24.98 -13.47
CA SER A 338 9.53 -25.51 -12.22
C SER A 338 8.51 -26.41 -11.50
N GLU A 339 8.93 -27.62 -11.16
CA GLU A 339 8.09 -28.57 -10.42
C GLU A 339 7.95 -28.14 -8.94
N PRO A 340 6.71 -28.03 -8.42
CA PRO A 340 6.52 -27.73 -7.02
C PRO A 340 7.03 -28.86 -6.11
N VAL A 341 7.72 -28.49 -5.02
CA VAL A 341 8.05 -29.49 -3.99
C VAL A 341 6.78 -29.99 -3.29
N PRO A 342 6.76 -31.22 -2.72
CA PRO A 342 5.60 -31.76 -2.04
C PRO A 342 5.05 -30.80 -0.97
N GLY A 343 3.75 -30.51 -1.02
CA GLY A 343 3.08 -29.59 -0.10
C GLY A 343 3.18 -28.10 -0.45
N ALA A 344 3.98 -27.71 -1.45
CA ALA A 344 3.97 -26.35 -1.99
C ALA A 344 2.76 -26.16 -2.93
N GLY A 345 2.26 -24.94 -2.99
CA GLY A 345 1.27 -24.55 -4.00
C GLY A 345 1.91 -24.31 -5.37
N ALA A 346 1.12 -23.83 -6.34
CA ALA A 346 1.60 -23.49 -7.67
C ALA A 346 2.73 -22.43 -7.63
N ILE A 347 3.71 -22.59 -8.51
CA ILE A 347 4.76 -21.58 -8.74
C ILE A 347 4.14 -20.31 -9.32
N ARG A 348 4.46 -19.18 -8.72
CA ARG A 348 3.88 -17.88 -9.06
C ARG A 348 4.93 -16.79 -9.18
N TYR A 349 4.71 -15.88 -10.11
CA TYR A 349 5.48 -14.64 -10.17
C TYR A 349 4.92 -13.58 -9.20
N PRO A 350 5.71 -12.57 -8.82
CA PRO A 350 5.25 -11.50 -7.94
C PRO A 350 4.04 -10.72 -8.51
N GLY A 351 2.97 -10.59 -7.71
CA GLY A 351 1.73 -9.93 -8.11
C GLY A 351 0.63 -10.87 -8.63
N GLU A 352 0.93 -12.09 -9.05
CA GLU A 352 -0.07 -13.04 -9.60
C GLU A 352 -1.16 -13.38 -8.58
N ARG A 353 -0.80 -13.60 -7.32
CA ARG A 353 -1.77 -13.85 -6.24
C ARG A 353 -2.74 -12.68 -6.02
N THR A 354 -2.27 -11.46 -6.21
CA THR A 354 -3.08 -10.24 -6.09
C THR A 354 -4.24 -10.24 -7.09
N GLN A 355 -3.99 -10.66 -8.33
CA GLN A 355 -5.00 -10.75 -9.38
C GLN A 355 -6.06 -11.81 -9.05
N VAL A 356 -5.65 -12.94 -8.49
CA VAL A 356 -6.56 -14.01 -8.04
C VAL A 356 -7.45 -13.47 -6.91
N ALA A 357 -6.85 -12.91 -5.87
CA ALA A 357 -7.60 -12.35 -4.73
C ALA A 357 -8.60 -11.28 -5.18
N ARG A 358 -8.21 -10.39 -6.10
CA ARG A 358 -9.10 -9.37 -6.66
C ARG A 358 -10.36 -9.99 -7.31
N ARG A 359 -10.18 -11.02 -8.15
CA ARG A 359 -11.31 -11.70 -8.82
C ARG A 359 -12.22 -12.40 -7.82
N GLU A 360 -11.66 -13.09 -6.84
CA GLU A 360 -12.41 -13.80 -5.81
C GLU A 360 -13.20 -12.82 -4.92
N ASN A 361 -12.56 -11.76 -4.45
CA ASN A 361 -13.20 -10.78 -3.58
C ASN A 361 -14.23 -9.91 -4.29
N LEU A 362 -14.09 -9.66 -5.60
CA LEU A 362 -15.15 -9.00 -6.38
C LEU A 362 -16.41 -9.86 -6.46
N LYS A 363 -16.24 -11.18 -6.54
CA LYS A 363 -17.38 -12.12 -6.63
C LYS A 363 -18.03 -12.37 -5.28
N ASN A 364 -17.22 -12.54 -4.22
CA ASN A 364 -17.69 -13.07 -2.93
C ASN A 364 -17.82 -11.96 -1.85
N GLY A 365 -17.33 -10.75 -2.12
CA GLY A 365 -17.11 -9.72 -1.12
C GLY A 365 -15.75 -9.90 -0.43
N ILE A 366 -15.29 -8.85 0.21
CA ILE A 366 -14.01 -8.77 0.93
C ILE A 366 -14.21 -9.31 2.35
N GLU A 367 -13.42 -10.28 2.76
CA GLU A 367 -13.41 -10.78 4.13
C GLU A 367 -12.89 -9.72 5.10
N VAL A 368 -13.69 -9.37 6.11
CA VAL A 368 -13.40 -8.34 7.11
C VAL A 368 -13.71 -8.86 8.51
N ASN A 369 -12.84 -8.58 9.46
CA ASN A 369 -13.17 -8.80 10.86
C ASN A 369 -14.32 -7.89 11.29
N ARG A 370 -15.38 -8.44 11.87
CA ARG A 370 -16.60 -7.73 12.28
C ARG A 370 -16.29 -6.56 13.22
N LEU A 371 -15.44 -6.76 14.22
CA LEU A 371 -15.12 -5.71 15.20
C LEU A 371 -14.43 -4.50 14.55
N ILE A 372 -13.52 -4.75 13.58
CA ILE A 372 -12.87 -3.67 12.82
C ILE A 372 -13.90 -2.91 11.99
N TRP A 373 -14.85 -3.63 11.36
CA TRP A 373 -15.89 -2.99 10.57
C TRP A 373 -16.83 -2.14 11.42
N GLU A 374 -17.25 -2.68 12.57
CA GLU A 374 -18.07 -1.97 13.54
C GLU A 374 -17.36 -0.71 14.05
N GLU A 375 -16.06 -0.79 14.39
CA GLU A 375 -15.26 0.38 14.76
C GLU A 375 -15.29 1.45 13.65
N ILE A 376 -15.07 1.05 12.38
CA ILE A 376 -15.09 1.98 11.24
C ILE A 376 -16.44 2.72 11.13
N LEU A 377 -17.54 2.05 11.39
CA LEU A 377 -18.87 2.65 11.34
C LEU A 377 -19.13 3.68 12.44
N THR A 378 -18.32 3.69 13.52
CA THR A 378 -18.44 4.68 14.62
C THR A 378 -17.77 6.01 14.30
N PHE A 379 -16.89 6.08 13.32
CA PHE A 379 -16.19 7.32 12.94
C PHE A 379 -17.05 8.27 12.12
#